data_67c26db3883c5c9d53183797db9cb9f4
#
_entry.id   67c26db3883c5c9d53183797db9cb9f4
#
_cell.length_a   1.000
_cell.length_b   1.000
_cell.length_c   1.000
_cell.angle_alpha   90.00
_cell.angle_beta   90.00
_cell.angle_gamma   90.00
#
_symmetry.space_group_name_H-M   'P 1'
#
loop_
_entity.id
_entity.type
_entity.pdbx_description
1 polymer ?
#
loop_
_entity_poly.entity_id
_entity_poly.type
_entity_poly.pdbx_seq_one_letter_code
_entity_poly.pdbx_strand_id
1 'polypeptide(L)'
;MKKVVIAGGGQAASSVAAKLRSEGFDGSIAIICKENHPPYQRPPLSKKYLLGEMTLDRLYLRPLSYYDDQNITLHLGKTVDQIDRAKKQVLFVGENLEYDDLVLALGSQPRRLPEKIGGSLGKVFTVRDLTDVDALAPEFTRDKRVLIIGGGYIGLEAAAVAAQRGLKVTLVEMADRILQRVAALQTSDYFRHLHTTHGVEIKEGVSLARLTGHEGTVTGAELSDGTLIEIDFAIVGVGIFPVTDIASDAGLSISDGITVNAFGQTSDPSIWAAGDCCAFPYRGGELRLESVPHAIDQAELVAQNIMGASLSYFPKPWFWSDQYDVKLQITGLNTGFDNVITRSTNETSISFWYY
;
A
#
# COMPACT_ATOMS: atom_id res chain seq x y z
N MET A 1 9.65 -26.67 -20.67
CA MET A 1 10.26 -25.57 -19.92
C MET A 1 9.21 -25.08 -18.92
N LYS A 2 9.57 -24.99 -17.64
CA LYS A 2 8.62 -24.60 -16.57
C LYS A 2 8.15 -23.16 -16.78
N LYS A 3 6.86 -22.88 -16.51
CA LYS A 3 6.22 -21.57 -16.72
C LYS A 3 5.80 -20.97 -15.38
N VAL A 4 6.31 -19.80 -15.05
CA VAL A 4 5.85 -19.02 -13.89
C VAL A 4 5.09 -17.78 -14.38
N VAL A 5 3.84 -17.65 -13.96
CA VAL A 5 3.02 -16.47 -14.21
C VAL A 5 2.83 -15.71 -12.91
N ILE A 6 3.01 -14.39 -12.92
CA ILE A 6 2.88 -13.51 -11.77
C ILE A 6 1.75 -12.53 -12.04
N ALA A 7 0.67 -12.62 -11.29
CA ALA A 7 -0.47 -11.71 -11.35
C ALA A 7 -0.25 -10.54 -10.39
N GLY A 8 -0.03 -9.33 -10.93
CA GLY A 8 0.28 -8.10 -10.20
C GLY A 8 1.57 -7.46 -10.69
N GLY A 9 1.66 -6.12 -10.62
CA GLY A 9 2.79 -5.31 -11.09
C GLY A 9 3.45 -4.47 -9.99
N GLY A 10 3.43 -4.96 -8.73
CA GLY A 10 4.00 -4.24 -7.59
C GLY A 10 5.38 -4.76 -7.15
N GLN A 11 5.76 -4.36 -5.93
CA GLN A 11 7.05 -4.73 -5.31
C GLN A 11 7.24 -6.25 -5.24
N ALA A 12 6.23 -6.99 -4.75
CA ALA A 12 6.32 -8.43 -4.63
C ALA A 12 6.52 -9.11 -6.00
N ALA A 13 5.80 -8.69 -7.03
CA ALA A 13 5.93 -9.25 -8.38
C ALA A 13 7.35 -9.08 -8.94
N SER A 14 7.91 -7.86 -8.82
CA SER A 14 9.29 -7.59 -9.24
C SER A 14 10.30 -8.42 -8.46
N SER A 15 10.09 -8.59 -7.15
CA SER A 15 10.99 -9.36 -6.28
C SER A 15 10.94 -10.88 -6.60
N VAL A 16 9.74 -11.45 -6.83
CA VAL A 16 9.63 -12.87 -7.29
C VAL A 16 10.40 -13.08 -8.59
N ALA A 17 10.14 -12.25 -9.60
CA ALA A 17 10.75 -12.42 -10.91
C ALA A 17 12.29 -12.28 -10.87
N ALA A 18 12.79 -11.26 -10.16
CA ALA A 18 14.21 -11.01 -9.99
C ALA A 18 14.88 -12.16 -9.20
N LYS A 19 14.23 -12.64 -8.14
CA LYS A 19 14.76 -13.73 -7.32
C LYS A 19 14.82 -15.05 -8.09
N LEU A 20 13.78 -15.40 -8.84
CA LEU A 20 13.79 -16.58 -9.73
C LEU A 20 15.00 -16.55 -10.67
N ARG A 21 15.26 -15.42 -11.33
CA ARG A 21 16.42 -15.30 -12.23
C ARG A 21 17.76 -15.39 -11.50
N SER A 22 17.87 -14.76 -10.33
CA SER A 22 19.12 -14.82 -9.54
C SER A 22 19.41 -16.20 -8.96
N GLU A 23 18.38 -17.05 -8.75
CA GLU A 23 18.52 -18.45 -8.34
C GLU A 23 18.71 -19.39 -9.55
N GLY A 24 18.81 -18.88 -10.77
CA GLY A 24 19.09 -19.66 -11.97
C GLY A 24 17.86 -20.33 -12.60
N PHE A 25 16.63 -19.82 -12.33
CA PHE A 25 15.45 -20.32 -13.03
C PHE A 25 15.55 -20.04 -14.53
N ASP A 26 15.55 -21.09 -15.36
CA ASP A 26 15.68 -21.04 -16.82
C ASP A 26 14.35 -21.08 -17.58
N GLY A 27 13.23 -21.25 -16.85
CA GLY A 27 11.89 -21.28 -17.41
C GLY A 27 11.37 -19.93 -17.86
N SER A 28 10.18 -19.88 -18.43
CA SER A 28 9.52 -18.62 -18.80
C SER A 28 8.92 -17.92 -17.57
N ILE A 29 9.06 -16.59 -17.51
CA ILE A 29 8.42 -15.73 -16.49
C ILE A 29 7.60 -14.67 -17.21
N ALA A 30 6.31 -14.56 -16.83
CA ALA A 30 5.41 -13.52 -17.31
C ALA A 30 4.83 -12.75 -16.11
N ILE A 31 4.81 -11.41 -16.18
CA ILE A 31 4.20 -10.53 -15.18
C ILE A 31 3.01 -9.84 -15.84
N ILE A 32 1.82 -9.95 -15.24
CA ILE A 32 0.60 -9.28 -15.70
C ILE A 32 0.35 -8.07 -14.81
N CYS A 33 0.52 -6.86 -15.37
CA CYS A 33 0.41 -5.59 -14.65
C CYS A 33 -0.88 -4.87 -15.04
N LYS A 34 -1.74 -4.58 -14.08
CA LYS A 34 -2.95 -3.78 -14.29
C LYS A 34 -2.63 -2.37 -14.79
N GLU A 35 -1.57 -1.77 -14.27
CA GLU A 35 -1.11 -0.44 -14.67
C GLU A 35 -0.27 -0.52 -15.95
N ASN A 36 -0.28 0.55 -16.73
CA ASN A 36 0.49 0.64 -17.98
C ASN A 36 1.97 1.03 -17.73
N HIS A 37 2.50 0.60 -16.60
CA HIS A 37 3.86 0.86 -16.13
C HIS A 37 4.51 -0.42 -15.62
N PRO A 38 5.83 -0.60 -15.81
CA PRO A 38 6.56 -1.68 -15.17
C PRO A 38 6.49 -1.52 -13.65
N PRO A 39 6.81 -2.56 -12.86
CA PRO A 39 6.83 -2.47 -11.41
C PRO A 39 7.65 -1.28 -10.89
N TYR A 40 7.06 -0.51 -9.98
CA TYR A 40 7.66 0.73 -9.46
C TYR A 40 7.46 0.87 -7.94
N GLN A 41 8.24 1.77 -7.33
CA GLN A 41 8.22 2.09 -5.90
C GLN A 41 6.97 2.92 -5.56
N ARG A 42 6.07 2.40 -4.69
CA ARG A 42 4.88 3.15 -4.24
C ARG A 42 5.16 4.17 -3.13
N PRO A 43 6.11 3.97 -2.18
CA PRO A 43 6.32 4.93 -1.10
C PRO A 43 6.65 6.37 -1.55
N PRO A 44 7.35 6.62 -2.66
CA PRO A 44 7.58 7.99 -3.12
C PRO A 44 6.32 8.73 -3.61
N LEU A 45 5.22 8.02 -3.91
CA LEU A 45 3.99 8.59 -4.44
C LEU A 45 3.35 9.62 -3.51
N SER A 46 3.38 9.38 -2.19
CA SER A 46 2.90 10.31 -1.16
C SER A 46 3.96 11.32 -0.69
N LYS A 47 5.13 11.37 -1.33
CA LYS A 47 6.32 12.13 -0.91
C LYS A 47 6.98 12.84 -2.11
N LYS A 48 8.21 12.41 -2.45
CA LYS A 48 9.06 13.07 -3.45
C LYS A 48 8.44 13.12 -4.85
N TYR A 49 7.64 12.14 -5.23
CA TYR A 49 6.96 12.16 -6.53
C TYR A 49 5.86 13.22 -6.54
N LEU A 50 5.00 13.25 -5.52
CA LEU A 50 3.96 14.29 -5.37
C LEU A 50 4.58 15.70 -5.24
N LEU A 51 5.76 15.82 -4.62
CA LEU A 51 6.53 17.05 -4.57
C LEU A 51 7.14 17.46 -5.92
N GLY A 52 7.16 16.59 -6.92
CA GLY A 52 7.84 16.83 -8.20
C GLY A 52 9.38 16.72 -8.10
N GLU A 53 9.90 16.13 -7.03
CA GLU A 53 11.33 15.96 -6.77
C GLU A 53 11.88 14.62 -7.29
N MET A 54 11.02 13.76 -7.81
CA MET A 54 11.37 12.48 -8.39
C MET A 54 10.66 12.29 -9.73
N THR A 55 11.42 11.96 -10.76
CA THR A 55 10.89 11.64 -12.10
C THR A 55 10.33 10.23 -12.16
N LEU A 56 9.46 9.95 -13.12
CA LEU A 56 8.84 8.64 -13.33
C LEU A 56 9.89 7.52 -13.48
N ASP A 57 10.95 7.75 -14.25
CA ASP A 57 12.01 6.75 -14.48
C ASP A 57 12.71 6.31 -13.17
N ARG A 58 12.82 7.23 -12.21
CA ARG A 58 13.42 6.94 -10.91
C ARG A 58 12.49 6.18 -9.96
N LEU A 59 11.20 6.15 -10.26
CA LEU A 59 10.25 5.31 -9.53
C LEU A 59 10.40 3.84 -9.88
N TYR A 60 10.74 3.50 -11.12
CA TYR A 60 10.82 2.12 -11.57
C TYR A 60 11.77 1.30 -10.70
N LEU A 61 11.32 0.11 -10.26
CA LEU A 61 12.15 -0.82 -9.49
C LEU A 61 13.31 -1.36 -10.32
N ARG A 62 13.08 -1.53 -11.63
CA ARG A 62 14.06 -1.93 -12.63
C ARG A 62 13.78 -1.17 -13.92
N PRO A 63 14.80 -0.82 -14.72
CA PRO A 63 14.57 -0.26 -16.05
C PRO A 63 13.90 -1.29 -16.97
N LEU A 64 13.17 -0.84 -17.98
CA LEU A 64 12.48 -1.75 -18.92
C LEU A 64 13.43 -2.76 -19.56
N SER A 65 14.65 -2.33 -19.94
CA SER A 65 15.68 -3.19 -20.51
C SER A 65 16.04 -4.38 -19.61
N TYR A 66 15.93 -4.23 -18.28
CA TYR A 66 16.17 -5.35 -17.36
C TYR A 66 15.25 -6.54 -17.62
N TYR A 67 13.98 -6.29 -17.91
CA TYR A 67 13.01 -7.36 -18.15
C TYR A 67 13.33 -8.10 -19.46
N ASP A 68 13.70 -7.36 -20.49
CA ASP A 68 14.13 -7.94 -21.77
C ASP A 68 15.43 -8.74 -21.60
N ASP A 69 16.46 -8.17 -20.95
CA ASP A 69 17.75 -8.81 -20.70
C ASP A 69 17.61 -10.11 -19.86
N GLN A 70 16.62 -10.13 -18.97
CA GLN A 70 16.31 -11.30 -18.11
C GLN A 70 15.26 -12.22 -18.70
N ASN A 71 14.81 -12.03 -19.94
CA ASN A 71 13.73 -12.81 -20.56
C ASN A 71 12.47 -12.90 -19.69
N ILE A 72 12.04 -11.77 -19.13
CA ILE A 72 10.80 -11.62 -18.36
C ILE A 72 9.79 -10.86 -19.22
N THR A 73 8.67 -11.50 -19.56
CA THR A 73 7.61 -10.87 -20.35
C THR A 73 6.73 -10.00 -19.47
N LEU A 74 6.55 -8.72 -19.85
CA LEU A 74 5.62 -7.80 -19.20
C LEU A 74 4.34 -7.64 -20.02
N HIS A 75 3.18 -7.95 -19.44
CA HIS A 75 1.85 -7.64 -19.98
C HIS A 75 1.32 -6.40 -19.25
N LEU A 76 1.64 -5.20 -19.77
CA LEU A 76 1.25 -3.91 -19.17
C LEU A 76 -0.19 -3.52 -19.56
N GLY A 77 -0.90 -2.82 -18.65
CA GLY A 77 -2.28 -2.41 -18.84
C GLY A 77 -3.27 -3.58 -18.90
N LYS A 78 -2.91 -4.73 -18.34
CA LYS A 78 -3.70 -5.96 -18.39
C LYS A 78 -4.13 -6.38 -16.98
N THR A 79 -5.42 -6.61 -16.82
CA THR A 79 -5.99 -7.15 -15.57
C THR A 79 -6.30 -8.63 -15.77
N VAL A 80 -5.94 -9.45 -14.79
CA VAL A 80 -6.34 -10.85 -14.77
C VAL A 80 -7.83 -10.93 -14.47
N ASP A 81 -8.58 -11.57 -15.37
CA ASP A 81 -10.03 -11.69 -15.28
C ASP A 81 -10.48 -12.99 -14.61
N GLN A 82 -9.71 -14.08 -14.82
CA GLN A 82 -10.06 -15.39 -14.30
C GLN A 82 -8.83 -16.29 -14.13
N ILE A 83 -8.87 -17.20 -13.16
CA ILE A 83 -7.92 -18.29 -12.97
C ILE A 83 -8.65 -19.62 -13.20
N ASP A 84 -8.31 -20.34 -14.25
CA ASP A 84 -8.78 -21.72 -14.50
C ASP A 84 -7.77 -22.70 -13.88
N ARG A 85 -8.05 -23.15 -12.66
CA ARG A 85 -7.18 -24.05 -11.90
C ARG A 85 -7.08 -25.44 -12.54
N ALA A 86 -8.17 -25.90 -13.17
CA ALA A 86 -8.20 -27.22 -13.79
C ALA A 86 -7.30 -27.31 -15.02
N LYS A 87 -7.26 -26.21 -15.80
CA LYS A 87 -6.40 -26.13 -16.98
C LYS A 87 -5.04 -25.50 -16.68
N LYS A 88 -4.83 -24.99 -15.45
CA LYS A 88 -3.67 -24.18 -15.07
C LYS A 88 -3.46 -23.01 -16.03
N GLN A 89 -4.48 -22.19 -16.21
CA GLN A 89 -4.48 -21.03 -17.09
C GLN A 89 -4.94 -19.78 -16.36
N VAL A 90 -4.30 -18.66 -16.69
CA VAL A 90 -4.74 -17.32 -16.31
C VAL A 90 -5.32 -16.64 -17.55
N LEU A 91 -6.53 -16.11 -17.44
CA LEU A 91 -7.22 -15.42 -18.52
C LEU A 91 -7.21 -13.91 -18.25
N PHE A 92 -6.92 -13.12 -19.28
CA PHE A 92 -6.95 -11.66 -19.23
C PHE A 92 -7.21 -11.08 -20.63
N VAL A 93 -8.17 -10.16 -20.73
CA VAL A 93 -8.54 -9.39 -21.96
C VAL A 93 -8.30 -10.13 -23.27
N GLY A 94 -9.00 -11.29 -23.45
CA GLY A 94 -8.96 -12.06 -24.71
C GLY A 94 -7.69 -12.91 -24.90
N GLU A 95 -6.81 -12.96 -23.95
CA GLU A 95 -5.58 -13.76 -23.94
C GLU A 95 -5.62 -14.79 -22.79
N ASN A 96 -4.84 -15.85 -22.92
CA ASN A 96 -4.60 -16.78 -21.84
C ASN A 96 -3.12 -17.16 -21.76
N LEU A 97 -2.64 -17.40 -20.53
CA LEU A 97 -1.30 -17.94 -20.26
C LEU A 97 -1.42 -19.22 -19.43
N GLU A 98 -0.76 -20.26 -19.87
CA GLU A 98 -0.58 -21.47 -19.06
C GLU A 98 0.52 -21.25 -18.02
N TYR A 99 0.36 -21.88 -16.86
CA TYR A 99 1.37 -21.86 -15.80
C TYR A 99 1.63 -23.26 -15.21
N ASP A 100 2.84 -23.48 -14.77
CA ASP A 100 3.18 -24.56 -13.83
C ASP A 100 3.05 -24.04 -12.40
N ASP A 101 3.51 -22.79 -12.16
CA ASP A 101 3.29 -22.03 -10.92
C ASP A 101 2.71 -20.66 -11.22
N LEU A 102 1.65 -20.29 -10.47
CA LEU A 102 1.04 -18.96 -10.48
C LEU A 102 1.36 -18.25 -9.16
N VAL A 103 1.86 -17.03 -9.23
CA VAL A 103 2.07 -16.18 -8.04
C VAL A 103 1.06 -15.03 -8.03
N LEU A 104 0.25 -14.96 -6.99
CA LEU A 104 -0.68 -13.85 -6.74
C LEU A 104 0.03 -12.75 -5.93
N ALA A 105 0.43 -11.68 -6.60
CA ALA A 105 1.08 -10.50 -6.03
C ALA A 105 0.19 -9.26 -6.19
N LEU A 106 -1.10 -9.41 -5.87
CA LEU A 106 -2.20 -8.48 -6.20
C LEU A 106 -2.18 -7.20 -5.35
N GLY A 107 -1.50 -7.24 -4.20
CA GLY A 107 -1.40 -6.11 -3.30
C GLY A 107 -2.72 -5.78 -2.62
N SER A 108 -2.94 -4.47 -2.40
CA SER A 108 -4.09 -3.92 -1.69
C SER A 108 -4.68 -2.72 -2.43
N GLN A 109 -5.93 -2.38 -2.12
CA GLN A 109 -6.63 -1.20 -2.65
C GLN A 109 -7.08 -0.27 -1.52
N PRO A 110 -7.13 1.06 -1.77
CA PRO A 110 -7.62 2.02 -0.79
C PRO A 110 -9.13 1.89 -0.62
N ARG A 111 -9.60 2.07 0.63
CA ARG A 111 -11.01 2.25 0.90
C ARG A 111 -11.46 3.61 0.38
N ARG A 112 -12.52 3.61 -0.41
CA ARG A 112 -13.15 4.83 -0.92
C ARG A 112 -14.33 5.22 -0.04
N LEU A 113 -14.66 6.50 -0.03
CA LEU A 113 -15.88 6.97 0.63
C LEU A 113 -17.11 6.48 -0.15
N PRO A 114 -18.20 6.11 0.55
CA PRO A 114 -19.47 5.81 -0.10
C PRO A 114 -20.00 7.02 -0.88
N GLU A 115 -20.66 6.77 -2.00
CA GLU A 115 -21.28 7.81 -2.83
C GLU A 115 -22.27 8.67 -2.05
N LYS A 116 -23.06 8.05 -1.16
CA LYS A 116 -24.07 8.73 -0.33
C LYS A 116 -23.53 9.83 0.58
N ILE A 117 -22.23 9.85 0.85
CA ILE A 117 -21.55 10.90 1.62
C ILE A 117 -20.60 11.74 0.74
N GLY A 118 -20.79 11.72 -0.57
CA GLY A 118 -20.05 12.54 -1.51
C GLY A 118 -18.75 11.91 -2.05
N GLY A 119 -18.55 10.59 -1.87
CA GLY A 119 -17.35 9.91 -2.31
C GLY A 119 -17.15 9.85 -3.84
N SER A 120 -18.20 10.12 -4.63
CA SER A 120 -18.14 10.21 -6.10
C SER A 120 -17.95 11.63 -6.63
N LEU A 121 -17.87 12.65 -5.77
CA LEU A 121 -17.58 14.01 -6.21
C LEU A 121 -16.18 14.10 -6.83
N GLY A 122 -16.05 14.95 -7.84
CA GLY A 122 -14.76 15.33 -8.40
C GLY A 122 -13.85 15.95 -7.35
N LYS A 123 -12.52 15.77 -7.50
CA LYS A 123 -11.48 16.22 -6.54
C LYS A 123 -11.54 15.55 -5.17
N VAL A 124 -12.07 14.34 -5.09
CA VAL A 124 -11.95 13.44 -3.95
C VAL A 124 -10.97 12.34 -4.33
N PHE A 125 -9.76 12.39 -3.78
CA PHE A 125 -8.62 11.57 -4.18
C PHE A 125 -8.27 10.49 -3.17
N THR A 126 -7.65 9.43 -3.66
CA THR A 126 -6.87 8.47 -2.87
C THR A 126 -5.40 8.59 -3.26
N VAL A 127 -4.50 7.95 -2.53
CA VAL A 127 -3.07 7.88 -2.88
C VAL A 127 -2.66 6.41 -2.91
N ARG A 128 -2.65 5.80 -4.09
CA ARG A 128 -2.28 4.39 -4.26
C ARG A 128 -1.37 4.14 -5.45
N ASP A 129 -1.67 4.72 -6.60
CA ASP A 129 -0.96 4.47 -7.85
C ASP A 129 -0.61 5.79 -8.57
N LEU A 130 0.09 5.67 -9.69
CA LEU A 130 0.50 6.82 -10.50
C LEU A 130 -0.69 7.64 -10.98
N THR A 131 -1.77 6.98 -11.40
CA THR A 131 -2.99 7.65 -11.89
C THR A 131 -3.61 8.51 -10.78
N ASP A 132 -3.68 8.00 -9.56
CA ASP A 132 -4.17 8.75 -8.39
C ASP A 132 -3.32 10.02 -8.18
N VAL A 133 -1.99 9.87 -8.19
CA VAL A 133 -1.08 10.97 -7.85
C VAL A 133 -0.95 11.98 -8.97
N ASP A 134 -0.93 11.56 -10.22
CA ASP A 134 -0.90 12.45 -11.38
C ASP A 134 -2.20 13.30 -11.47
N ALA A 135 -3.34 12.73 -11.06
CA ALA A 135 -4.59 13.48 -10.96
C ALA A 135 -4.61 14.44 -9.74
N LEU A 136 -3.95 14.06 -8.64
CA LEU A 136 -3.88 14.84 -7.41
C LEU A 136 -2.86 16.00 -7.49
N ALA A 137 -1.71 15.79 -8.11
CA ALA A 137 -0.58 16.72 -8.11
C ALA A 137 -0.93 18.16 -8.56
N PRO A 138 -1.80 18.40 -9.56
CA PRO A 138 -2.21 19.75 -9.95
C PRO A 138 -2.96 20.53 -8.87
N GLU A 139 -3.55 19.84 -7.89
CA GLU A 139 -4.27 20.48 -6.78
C GLU A 139 -3.31 21.03 -5.69
N PHE A 140 -2.04 20.57 -5.66
CA PHE A 140 -1.04 20.99 -4.66
C PHE A 140 -0.47 22.38 -4.96
N THR A 141 -1.34 23.38 -4.98
CA THR A 141 -0.98 24.78 -5.15
C THR A 141 -1.16 25.56 -3.84
N ARG A 142 -0.26 26.54 -3.60
CA ARG A 142 -0.28 27.36 -2.39
C ARG A 142 -1.67 27.95 -2.12
N ASP A 143 -2.01 28.04 -0.85
CA ASP A 143 -3.24 28.62 -0.29
C ASP A 143 -4.53 27.81 -0.56
N LYS A 144 -4.50 26.74 -1.37
CA LYS A 144 -5.64 25.82 -1.45
C LYS A 144 -5.90 25.13 -0.13
N ARG A 145 -7.16 24.86 0.12
CA ARG A 145 -7.68 24.20 1.32
C ARG A 145 -7.87 22.72 1.02
N VAL A 146 -7.19 21.87 1.77
CA VAL A 146 -7.32 20.41 1.65
C VAL A 146 -7.90 19.82 2.93
N LEU A 147 -8.90 18.95 2.78
CA LEU A 147 -9.34 18.05 3.85
C LEU A 147 -8.68 16.68 3.68
N ILE A 148 -7.97 16.25 4.71
CA ILE A 148 -7.42 14.89 4.78
C ILE A 148 -8.28 14.09 5.73
N ILE A 149 -8.83 12.97 5.25
CA ILE A 149 -9.73 12.10 5.98
C ILE A 149 -8.97 10.83 6.37
N GLY A 150 -8.64 10.71 7.66
CA GLY A 150 -7.87 9.63 8.26
C GLY A 150 -6.45 10.04 8.66
N GLY A 151 -6.13 9.84 9.94
CA GLY A 151 -4.85 10.17 10.59
C GLY A 151 -3.87 8.98 10.65
N GLY A 152 -3.91 8.08 9.66
CA GLY A 152 -2.90 7.03 9.46
C GLY A 152 -1.65 7.55 8.75
N TYR A 153 -0.68 6.66 8.46
CA TYR A 153 0.59 7.05 7.83
C TYR A 153 0.41 7.82 6.53
N ILE A 154 -0.42 7.30 5.60
CA ILE A 154 -0.63 7.95 4.29
C ILE A 154 -1.27 9.33 4.44
N GLY A 155 -2.28 9.46 5.32
CA GLY A 155 -2.90 10.76 5.60
C GLY A 155 -1.91 11.77 6.16
N LEU A 156 -1.07 11.36 7.11
CA LEU A 156 -0.04 12.23 7.69
C LEU A 156 1.07 12.57 6.68
N GLU A 157 1.52 11.63 5.86
CA GLU A 157 2.48 11.91 4.78
C GLU A 157 1.91 12.91 3.77
N ALA A 158 0.65 12.76 3.36
CA ALA A 158 -0.02 13.71 2.49
C ALA A 158 -0.18 15.09 3.16
N ALA A 159 -0.48 15.13 4.49
CA ALA A 159 -0.55 16.36 5.25
C ALA A 159 0.80 17.09 5.32
N ALA A 160 1.90 16.33 5.51
CA ALA A 160 3.25 16.89 5.52
C ALA A 160 3.60 17.54 4.18
N VAL A 161 3.34 16.83 3.07
CA VAL A 161 3.59 17.36 1.72
C VAL A 161 2.71 18.57 1.42
N ALA A 162 1.42 18.53 1.79
CA ALA A 162 0.50 19.65 1.59
C ALA A 162 0.95 20.90 2.37
N ALA A 163 1.32 20.75 3.65
CA ALA A 163 1.83 21.83 4.47
C ALA A 163 3.15 22.43 3.91
N GLN A 164 4.08 21.57 3.45
CA GLN A 164 5.33 22.02 2.81
C GLN A 164 5.08 22.81 1.51
N ARG A 165 4.02 22.50 0.78
CA ARG A 165 3.58 23.24 -0.42
C ARG A 165 2.79 24.52 -0.09
N GLY A 166 2.53 24.80 1.19
CA GLY A 166 1.83 26.00 1.64
C GLY A 166 0.30 25.92 1.47
N LEU A 167 -0.27 24.71 1.47
CA LEU A 167 -1.72 24.53 1.53
C LEU A 167 -2.23 24.75 2.95
N LYS A 168 -3.52 25.09 3.07
CA LYS A 168 -4.25 25.09 4.34
C LYS A 168 -4.80 23.70 4.57
N VAL A 169 -4.24 23.00 5.56
CA VAL A 169 -4.49 21.57 5.78
C VAL A 169 -5.35 21.39 7.03
N THR A 170 -6.52 20.77 6.85
CA THR A 170 -7.33 20.21 7.94
C THR A 170 -7.31 18.69 7.82
N LEU A 171 -6.93 17.99 8.89
CA LEU A 171 -6.95 16.55 8.99
C LEU A 171 -7.99 16.12 10.02
N VAL A 172 -8.88 15.19 9.65
CA VAL A 172 -9.86 14.60 10.56
C VAL A 172 -9.55 13.13 10.80
N GLU A 173 -9.60 12.72 12.07
CA GLU A 173 -9.43 11.34 12.51
C GLU A 173 -10.61 10.95 13.38
N MET A 174 -11.31 9.87 12.99
CA MET A 174 -12.49 9.37 13.69
C MET A 174 -12.14 8.76 15.06
N ALA A 175 -10.97 8.16 15.18
CA ALA A 175 -10.46 7.62 16.43
C ALA A 175 -10.03 8.74 17.38
N ASP A 176 -9.85 8.39 18.65
CA ASP A 176 -9.47 9.36 19.72
C ASP A 176 -8.12 10.03 19.47
N ARG A 177 -7.28 9.46 18.59
CA ARG A 177 -5.98 10.01 18.20
C ARG A 177 -5.49 9.52 16.84
N ILE A 178 -4.66 10.31 16.20
CA ILE A 178 -3.92 9.89 15.01
C ILE A 178 -3.04 8.66 15.34
N LEU A 179 -2.74 7.82 14.34
CA LEU A 179 -1.92 6.60 14.45
C LEU A 179 -2.42 5.58 15.48
N GLN A 180 -3.63 5.69 16.02
CA GLN A 180 -4.14 4.85 17.12
C GLN A 180 -4.01 3.36 16.84
N ARG A 181 -4.27 2.92 15.61
CA ARG A 181 -4.21 1.49 15.23
C ARG A 181 -2.77 0.94 15.12
N VAL A 182 -1.79 1.81 15.00
CA VAL A 182 -0.43 1.42 14.54
C VAL A 182 0.69 1.88 15.46
N ALA A 183 0.40 2.73 16.46
CA ALA A 183 1.40 3.24 17.38
C ALA A 183 0.80 3.55 18.77
N ALA A 184 1.64 3.63 19.79
CA ALA A 184 1.25 4.05 21.13
C ALA A 184 0.97 5.55 21.24
N LEU A 185 0.36 5.97 22.35
CA LEU A 185 0.00 7.37 22.60
C LEU A 185 1.19 8.32 22.45
N GLN A 186 2.34 7.96 22.99
CA GLN A 186 3.54 8.80 22.95
C GLN A 186 4.01 9.09 21.51
N THR A 187 3.88 8.12 20.62
CA THR A 187 4.18 8.29 19.20
C THR A 187 3.15 9.22 18.53
N SER A 188 1.87 9.07 18.87
CA SER A 188 0.81 9.97 18.37
C SER A 188 1.04 11.41 18.82
N ASP A 189 1.40 11.62 20.10
CA ASP A 189 1.67 12.94 20.66
C ASP A 189 2.84 13.63 19.95
N TYR A 190 3.90 12.86 19.66
CA TYR A 190 5.05 13.35 18.90
C TYR A 190 4.64 13.84 17.50
N PHE A 191 3.92 13.01 16.74
CA PHE A 191 3.50 13.37 15.38
C PHE A 191 2.41 14.44 15.36
N ARG A 192 1.51 14.47 16.33
CA ARG A 192 0.54 15.56 16.49
C ARG A 192 1.26 16.90 16.67
N HIS A 193 2.25 16.95 17.57
CA HIS A 193 3.06 18.14 17.77
C HIS A 193 3.81 18.54 16.50
N LEU A 194 4.45 17.60 15.83
CA LEU A 194 5.16 17.83 14.57
C LEU A 194 4.26 18.47 13.52
N HIS A 195 3.08 17.94 13.29
CA HIS A 195 2.15 18.45 12.27
C HIS A 195 1.55 19.80 12.65
N THR A 196 1.17 20.00 13.90
CA THR A 196 0.60 21.27 14.36
C THR A 196 1.61 22.41 14.30
N THR A 197 2.89 22.16 14.60
CA THR A 197 3.96 23.16 14.41
C THR A 197 4.18 23.55 12.96
N HIS A 198 3.81 22.68 12.01
CA HIS A 198 3.81 22.99 10.59
C HIS A 198 2.47 23.55 10.07
N GLY A 199 1.56 23.92 10.96
CA GLY A 199 0.31 24.58 10.61
C GLY A 199 -0.82 23.65 10.16
N VAL A 200 -0.71 22.35 10.39
CA VAL A 200 -1.80 21.40 10.12
C VAL A 200 -2.83 21.47 11.26
N GLU A 201 -4.10 21.72 10.94
CA GLU A 201 -5.20 21.60 11.88
C GLU A 201 -5.61 20.12 11.98
N ILE A 202 -5.42 19.50 13.16
CA ILE A 202 -5.80 18.12 13.42
C ILE A 202 -7.03 18.09 14.31
N LYS A 203 -8.09 17.41 13.85
CA LYS A 203 -9.34 17.16 14.61
C LYS A 203 -9.44 15.65 14.88
N GLU A 204 -9.18 15.25 16.10
CA GLU A 204 -9.29 13.89 16.60
C GLU A 204 -10.65 13.65 17.26
N GLY A 205 -11.16 12.40 17.23
CA GLY A 205 -12.50 12.05 17.68
C GLY A 205 -13.60 12.63 16.76
N VAL A 206 -13.24 13.11 15.57
CA VAL A 206 -14.14 13.74 14.61
C VAL A 206 -14.09 13.01 13.28
N SER A 207 -15.23 12.57 12.79
CA SER A 207 -15.36 11.92 11.49
C SER A 207 -15.96 12.85 10.45
N LEU A 208 -15.78 12.48 9.17
CA LEU A 208 -16.54 13.09 8.09
C LEU A 208 -18.00 12.61 8.16
N ALA A 209 -18.96 13.52 8.22
CA ALA A 209 -20.38 13.21 8.04
C ALA A 209 -20.71 13.12 6.55
N ARG A 210 -20.33 14.12 5.76
CA ARG A 210 -20.45 14.12 4.29
C ARG A 210 -19.58 15.18 3.65
N LEU A 211 -19.22 14.98 2.39
CA LEU A 211 -18.71 16.01 1.49
C LEU A 211 -19.87 16.75 0.84
N THR A 212 -19.71 18.04 0.63
CA THR A 212 -20.65 18.88 -0.13
C THR A 212 -19.98 19.35 -1.42
N GLY A 213 -20.76 19.55 -2.48
CA GLY A 213 -20.20 19.91 -3.77
C GLY A 213 -21.13 20.81 -4.58
N HIS A 214 -20.55 21.45 -5.60
CA HIS A 214 -21.24 22.22 -6.61
C HIS A 214 -20.79 21.74 -8.00
N GLU A 215 -21.71 21.58 -8.92
CA GLU A 215 -21.44 21.09 -10.29
C GLU A 215 -20.60 19.80 -10.35
N GLY A 216 -20.88 18.85 -9.43
CA GLY A 216 -20.19 17.58 -9.38
C GLY A 216 -18.78 17.60 -8.78
N THR A 217 -18.31 18.75 -8.28
CA THR A 217 -16.99 18.93 -7.68
C THR A 217 -17.12 19.26 -6.18
N VAL A 218 -16.23 18.71 -5.33
CA VAL A 218 -16.25 19.00 -3.90
C VAL A 218 -15.92 20.47 -3.64
N THR A 219 -16.66 21.09 -2.72
CA THR A 219 -16.46 22.49 -2.29
C THR A 219 -16.46 22.64 -0.77
N GLY A 220 -16.87 21.62 -0.03
CA GLY A 220 -16.93 21.67 1.42
C GLY A 220 -17.13 20.30 2.05
N ALA A 221 -17.14 20.28 3.37
CA ALA A 221 -17.42 19.10 4.17
C ALA A 221 -18.21 19.45 5.42
N GLU A 222 -19.08 18.56 5.84
CA GLU A 222 -19.75 18.56 7.13
C GLU A 222 -19.10 17.46 7.99
N LEU A 223 -18.67 17.82 9.18
CA LEU A 223 -18.05 16.93 10.15
C LEU A 223 -19.07 16.40 11.15
N SER A 224 -18.74 15.32 11.86
CA SER A 224 -19.65 14.68 12.83
C SER A 224 -20.02 15.56 14.04
N ASP A 225 -19.21 16.57 14.34
CA ASP A 225 -19.47 17.56 15.38
C ASP A 225 -20.33 18.75 14.91
N GLY A 226 -20.82 18.71 13.66
CA GLY A 226 -21.61 19.75 13.03
C GLY A 226 -20.78 20.88 12.40
N THR A 227 -19.46 20.83 12.47
CA THR A 227 -18.59 21.82 11.84
C THR A 227 -18.72 21.74 10.32
N LEU A 228 -18.92 22.90 9.67
CA LEU A 228 -18.88 23.05 8.23
C LEU A 228 -17.54 23.69 7.83
N ILE A 229 -16.85 23.08 6.88
CA ILE A 229 -15.59 23.59 6.36
C ILE A 229 -15.65 23.73 4.84
N GLU A 230 -15.05 24.77 4.33
CA GLU A 230 -14.82 24.94 2.88
C GLU A 230 -13.51 24.30 2.50
N ILE A 231 -13.52 23.55 1.40
CA ILE A 231 -12.34 22.87 0.86
C ILE A 231 -12.28 22.99 -0.66
N ASP A 232 -11.10 22.88 -1.22
CA ASP A 232 -10.89 22.89 -2.66
C ASP A 232 -10.72 21.47 -3.20
N PHE A 233 -10.29 20.52 -2.36
CA PHE A 233 -10.22 19.08 -2.63
C PHE A 233 -10.11 18.27 -1.33
N ALA A 234 -10.29 16.94 -1.45
CA ALA A 234 -10.15 16.02 -0.33
C ALA A 234 -9.20 14.86 -0.66
N ILE A 235 -8.46 14.38 0.35
CA ILE A 235 -7.64 13.16 0.28
C ILE A 235 -8.19 12.15 1.28
N VAL A 236 -8.50 10.94 0.80
CA VAL A 236 -9.10 9.86 1.60
C VAL A 236 -8.03 8.83 1.96
N GLY A 237 -7.69 8.76 3.24
CA GLY A 237 -6.70 7.85 3.82
C GLY A 237 -7.29 6.96 4.93
N VAL A 238 -8.49 6.37 4.72
CA VAL A 238 -9.25 5.61 5.72
C VAL A 238 -8.93 4.11 5.75
N GLY A 239 -7.76 3.73 5.29
CA GLY A 239 -7.25 2.35 5.26
C GLY A 239 -7.36 1.70 3.88
N ILE A 240 -6.90 0.47 3.84
CA ILE A 240 -6.84 -0.36 2.63
C ILE A 240 -7.50 -1.72 2.90
N PHE A 241 -7.69 -2.50 1.85
CA PHE A 241 -8.08 -3.91 1.92
C PHE A 241 -7.27 -4.73 0.92
N PRO A 242 -6.98 -6.01 1.22
CA PRO A 242 -6.27 -6.89 0.31
C PRO A 242 -7.11 -7.17 -0.95
N VAL A 243 -6.46 -7.27 -2.11
CA VAL A 243 -7.13 -7.69 -3.34
C VAL A 243 -7.21 -9.21 -3.36
N THR A 244 -8.42 -9.75 -3.20
CA THR A 244 -8.66 -11.19 -3.06
C THR A 244 -9.71 -11.75 -4.01
N ASP A 245 -10.45 -10.90 -4.73
CA ASP A 245 -11.63 -11.28 -5.50
C ASP A 245 -11.33 -12.41 -6.48
N ILE A 246 -10.31 -12.27 -7.31
CA ILE A 246 -9.94 -13.29 -8.30
C ILE A 246 -9.47 -14.61 -7.68
N ALA A 247 -8.86 -14.57 -6.49
CA ALA A 247 -8.47 -15.77 -5.74
C ALA A 247 -9.71 -16.45 -5.15
N SER A 248 -10.64 -15.66 -4.61
CA SER A 248 -11.94 -16.13 -4.11
C SER A 248 -12.76 -16.79 -5.22
N ASP A 249 -12.87 -16.12 -6.38
CA ASP A 249 -13.60 -16.63 -7.55
C ASP A 249 -13.00 -17.93 -8.09
N ALA A 250 -11.68 -18.09 -7.95
CA ALA A 250 -10.99 -19.34 -8.26
C ALA A 250 -11.16 -20.42 -7.17
N GLY A 251 -11.89 -20.16 -6.08
CA GLY A 251 -12.13 -21.10 -4.98
C GLY A 251 -10.89 -21.35 -4.11
N LEU A 252 -9.99 -20.36 -3.99
CA LEU A 252 -8.89 -20.40 -3.02
C LEU A 252 -9.38 -19.97 -1.64
N SER A 253 -8.71 -20.43 -0.59
CA SER A 253 -9.04 -20.03 0.80
C SER A 253 -8.70 -18.58 1.06
N ILE A 254 -9.66 -17.84 1.63
CA ILE A 254 -9.54 -16.42 1.98
C ILE A 254 -9.86 -16.23 3.46
N SER A 255 -9.09 -15.37 4.13
CA SER A 255 -9.33 -14.87 5.49
C SER A 255 -9.19 -13.34 5.53
N ASP A 256 -8.24 -12.78 6.26
CA ASP A 256 -7.83 -11.36 6.14
C ASP A 256 -6.91 -11.13 4.91
N GLY A 257 -7.05 -11.93 3.88
CA GLY A 257 -6.26 -11.98 2.67
C GLY A 257 -6.32 -13.37 2.03
N ILE A 258 -5.55 -13.62 0.99
CA ILE A 258 -5.39 -14.95 0.42
C ILE A 258 -4.62 -15.79 1.44
N THR A 259 -5.25 -16.84 1.97
CA THR A 259 -4.61 -17.71 2.98
C THR A 259 -3.50 -18.53 2.34
N VAL A 260 -2.30 -18.41 2.90
CA VAL A 260 -1.15 -19.23 2.51
C VAL A 260 -0.59 -20.03 3.70
N ASN A 261 0.08 -21.11 3.40
CA ASN A 261 0.85 -21.86 4.40
C ASN A 261 2.20 -21.16 4.69
N ALA A 262 2.99 -21.73 5.58
CA ALA A 262 4.31 -21.20 5.94
C ALA A 262 5.29 -21.08 4.76
N PHE A 263 5.03 -21.74 3.67
CA PHE A 263 5.88 -21.73 2.47
C PHE A 263 5.41 -20.72 1.40
N GLY A 264 4.30 -20.00 1.65
CA GLY A 264 3.70 -19.07 0.71
C GLY A 264 2.75 -19.71 -0.30
N GLN A 265 2.41 -21.03 -0.15
CA GLN A 265 1.45 -21.71 -1.01
C GLN A 265 0.01 -21.48 -0.52
N THR A 266 -0.90 -21.31 -1.46
CA THR A 266 -2.34 -21.25 -1.21
C THR A 266 -2.93 -22.65 -0.97
N SER A 267 -4.26 -22.76 -0.93
CA SER A 267 -4.96 -24.06 -0.92
C SER A 267 -4.78 -24.88 -2.21
N ASP A 268 -4.17 -24.31 -3.25
CA ASP A 268 -3.75 -25.00 -4.47
C ASP A 268 -2.23 -25.05 -4.53
N PRO A 269 -1.60 -26.24 -4.61
CA PRO A 269 -0.14 -26.38 -4.57
C PRO A 269 0.61 -25.76 -5.76
N SER A 270 -0.10 -25.40 -6.83
CA SER A 270 0.46 -24.70 -8.00
C SER A 270 0.27 -23.17 -7.91
N ILE A 271 -0.38 -22.67 -6.86
CA ILE A 271 -0.68 -21.23 -6.69
C ILE A 271 -0.09 -20.74 -5.39
N TRP A 272 0.67 -19.68 -5.49
CA TRP A 272 1.38 -18.99 -4.42
C TRP A 272 0.82 -17.59 -4.22
N ALA A 273 1.03 -16.98 -3.05
CA ALA A 273 0.75 -15.57 -2.89
C ALA A 273 1.83 -14.87 -2.05
N ALA A 274 2.07 -13.59 -2.34
CA ALA A 274 3.05 -12.77 -1.63
C ALA A 274 2.64 -11.28 -1.54
N GLY A 275 3.07 -10.63 -0.47
CA GLY A 275 2.84 -9.21 -0.20
C GLY A 275 1.48 -8.92 0.43
N ASP A 276 1.00 -7.68 0.31
CA ASP A 276 -0.17 -7.15 1.05
C ASP A 276 -1.46 -7.97 0.87
N CYS A 277 -1.57 -8.75 -0.21
CA CYS A 277 -2.78 -9.50 -0.51
C CYS A 277 -2.91 -10.82 0.24
N CYS A 278 -1.86 -11.30 0.93
CA CYS A 278 -1.90 -12.61 1.55
C CYS A 278 -1.79 -12.58 3.07
N ALA A 279 -2.43 -13.56 3.71
CA ALA A 279 -2.37 -13.83 5.13
C ALA A 279 -1.63 -15.17 5.36
N PHE A 280 -0.71 -15.19 6.33
CA PHE A 280 0.21 -16.30 6.58
C PHE A 280 0.30 -16.64 8.07
N PRO A 281 0.70 -17.89 8.43
CA PRO A 281 0.85 -18.30 9.82
C PRO A 281 1.95 -17.51 10.55
N TYR A 282 1.65 -16.97 11.72
CA TYR A 282 2.61 -16.24 12.54
C TYR A 282 2.30 -16.37 14.04
N ARG A 283 3.25 -16.88 14.83
CA ARG A 283 3.16 -16.99 16.31
C ARG A 283 1.86 -17.64 16.81
N GLY A 284 1.39 -18.70 16.15
CA GLY A 284 0.17 -19.44 16.55
C GLY A 284 -1.15 -18.84 16.09
N GLY A 285 -1.10 -17.75 15.34
CA GLY A 285 -2.24 -17.12 14.65
C GLY A 285 -1.96 -16.91 13.18
N GLU A 286 -2.72 -16.02 12.57
CA GLU A 286 -2.56 -15.56 11.21
C GLU A 286 -2.23 -14.07 11.20
N LEU A 287 -1.38 -13.65 10.28
CA LEU A 287 -0.93 -12.26 10.14
C LEU A 287 -0.93 -11.86 8.66
N ARG A 288 -1.34 -10.63 8.38
CA ARG A 288 -1.14 -9.93 7.11
C ARG A 288 -0.34 -8.66 7.36
N LEU A 289 0.69 -8.42 6.58
CA LEU A 289 1.55 -7.24 6.68
C LEU A 289 1.44 -6.41 5.39
N GLU A 290 1.49 -5.09 5.56
CA GLU A 290 1.36 -4.10 4.49
C GLU A 290 2.64 -3.26 4.46
N SER A 291 3.76 -3.83 4.01
CA SER A 291 5.04 -3.12 3.95
C SER A 291 5.93 -3.59 2.81
N VAL A 292 6.78 -2.68 2.33
CA VAL A 292 7.76 -3.01 1.28
C VAL A 292 8.72 -4.11 1.70
N PRO A 293 9.32 -4.10 2.93
CA PRO A 293 10.18 -5.20 3.36
C PRO A 293 9.47 -6.54 3.35
N HIS A 294 8.23 -6.60 3.88
CA HIS A 294 7.44 -7.83 3.83
C HIS A 294 7.21 -8.31 2.40
N ALA A 295 6.83 -7.39 1.49
CA ALA A 295 6.56 -7.73 0.10
C ALA A 295 7.81 -8.28 -0.61
N ILE A 296 9.02 -7.78 -0.26
CA ILE A 296 10.29 -8.30 -0.78
C ILE A 296 10.59 -9.67 -0.18
N ASP A 297 10.66 -9.76 1.14
CA ASP A 297 11.11 -10.95 1.86
C ASP A 297 10.23 -12.17 1.55
N GLN A 298 8.90 -11.98 1.55
CA GLN A 298 7.97 -13.06 1.24
C GLN A 298 8.03 -13.46 -0.23
N ALA A 299 8.16 -12.51 -1.14
CA ALA A 299 8.30 -12.76 -2.57
C ALA A 299 9.57 -13.55 -2.89
N GLU A 300 10.70 -13.20 -2.27
CA GLU A 300 11.95 -13.91 -2.44
C GLU A 300 11.88 -15.34 -1.91
N LEU A 301 11.24 -15.54 -0.75
CA LEU A 301 10.99 -16.86 -0.19
C LEU A 301 10.10 -17.71 -1.11
N VAL A 302 9.01 -17.14 -1.66
CA VAL A 302 8.13 -17.82 -2.61
C VAL A 302 8.92 -18.25 -3.85
N ALA A 303 9.77 -17.39 -4.40
CA ALA A 303 10.61 -17.71 -5.54
C ALA A 303 11.56 -18.90 -5.24
N GLN A 304 12.21 -18.90 -4.07
CA GLN A 304 13.08 -20.01 -3.65
C GLN A 304 12.27 -21.31 -3.45
N ASN A 305 11.05 -21.23 -2.92
CA ASN A 305 10.20 -22.39 -2.72
C ASN A 305 9.68 -22.96 -4.06
N ILE A 306 9.39 -22.12 -5.05
CA ILE A 306 9.12 -22.56 -6.43
C ILE A 306 10.32 -23.32 -7.02
N MET A 307 11.54 -22.95 -6.61
CA MET A 307 12.78 -23.66 -6.98
C MET A 307 13.05 -24.92 -6.12
N GLY A 308 12.21 -25.21 -5.12
CA GLY A 308 12.28 -26.42 -4.30
C GLY A 308 12.99 -26.28 -2.95
N ALA A 309 13.25 -25.06 -2.47
CA ALA A 309 13.99 -24.81 -1.23
C ALA A 309 13.24 -25.23 0.06
N SER A 310 11.90 -25.25 0.06
CA SER A 310 11.06 -25.60 1.23
C SER A 310 11.33 -24.75 2.48
N LEU A 311 11.50 -23.45 2.31
CA LEU A 311 11.76 -22.48 3.39
C LEU A 311 10.48 -21.99 4.03
N SER A 312 10.44 -21.91 5.36
CA SER A 312 9.30 -21.34 6.11
C SER A 312 9.45 -19.84 6.28
N TYR A 313 8.36 -19.11 6.03
CA TYR A 313 8.30 -17.67 6.21
C TYR A 313 8.05 -17.29 7.67
N PHE A 314 9.01 -16.61 8.27
CA PHE A 314 8.91 -16.05 9.62
C PHE A 314 9.53 -14.65 9.65
N PRO A 315 8.77 -13.61 9.27
CA PRO A 315 9.31 -12.28 9.14
C PRO A 315 9.66 -11.62 10.47
N LYS A 316 10.56 -10.66 10.39
CA LYS A 316 10.74 -9.62 11.41
C LYS A 316 10.01 -8.37 10.91
N PRO A 317 8.76 -8.11 11.38
CA PRO A 317 7.99 -6.98 10.88
C PRO A 317 8.78 -5.68 11.00
N TRP A 318 8.90 -4.96 9.90
CA TRP A 318 9.55 -3.67 9.84
C TRP A 318 8.82 -2.76 8.86
N PHE A 319 8.70 -1.49 9.23
CA PHE A 319 7.99 -0.47 8.47
C PHE A 319 8.65 0.89 8.70
N TRP A 320 8.50 1.81 7.75
CA TRP A 320 8.95 3.20 7.91
C TRP A 320 7.91 4.17 7.36
N SER A 321 7.96 5.43 7.84
CA SER A 321 7.25 6.57 7.30
C SER A 321 8.16 7.80 7.38
N ASP A 322 8.18 8.59 6.31
CA ASP A 322 8.91 9.85 6.26
C ASP A 322 7.90 11.01 6.22
N GLN A 323 7.99 11.91 7.19
CA GLN A 323 7.10 13.07 7.32
C GLN A 323 7.95 14.30 7.65
N TYR A 324 7.94 15.30 6.78
CA TYR A 324 8.88 16.43 6.82
C TYR A 324 10.34 15.93 6.77
N ASP A 325 11.15 16.27 7.77
CA ASP A 325 12.54 15.80 7.96
C ASP A 325 12.64 14.60 8.92
N VAL A 326 11.53 14.15 9.49
CA VAL A 326 11.46 13.05 10.46
C VAL A 326 11.32 11.71 9.74
N LYS A 327 12.20 10.77 10.09
CA LYS A 327 12.16 9.37 9.64
C LYS A 327 11.70 8.47 10.77
N LEU A 328 10.44 8.05 10.71
CA LEU A 328 9.91 7.05 11.63
C LEU A 328 10.32 5.65 11.15
N GLN A 329 10.85 4.86 12.05
CA GLN A 329 11.13 3.42 11.82
C GLN A 329 10.45 2.61 12.91
N ILE A 330 9.75 1.55 12.53
CA ILE A 330 9.01 0.68 13.43
C ILE A 330 9.50 -0.75 13.24
N THR A 331 9.88 -1.41 14.33
CA THR A 331 10.25 -2.83 14.33
C THR A 331 9.34 -3.58 15.30
N GLY A 332 8.78 -4.71 14.85
CA GLY A 332 7.82 -5.50 15.62
C GLY A 332 6.37 -5.14 15.33
N LEU A 333 5.47 -5.58 16.20
CA LEU A 333 4.04 -5.36 16.13
C LEU A 333 3.56 -4.46 17.27
N ASN A 334 2.57 -3.64 17.00
CA ASN A 334 1.92 -2.76 17.98
C ASN A 334 0.80 -3.50 18.74
N THR A 335 1.14 -4.67 19.29
CA THR A 335 0.17 -5.50 20.05
C THR A 335 0.83 -6.18 21.23
N GLY A 336 0.07 -6.38 22.32
CA GLY A 336 0.52 -7.16 23.47
C GLY A 336 1.47 -6.42 24.41
N PHE A 337 1.58 -5.11 24.33
CA PHE A 337 2.35 -4.29 25.27
C PHE A 337 1.39 -3.65 26.30
N ASP A 338 1.88 -3.45 27.50
CA ASP A 338 1.19 -2.75 28.59
C ASP A 338 1.97 -1.54 29.10
N ASN A 339 3.22 -1.38 28.65
CA ASN A 339 4.08 -0.27 29.04
C ASN A 339 4.84 0.31 27.83
N VAL A 340 5.09 1.63 27.86
CA VAL A 340 5.89 2.32 26.84
C VAL A 340 6.95 3.18 27.50
N ILE A 341 8.21 2.92 27.17
CA ILE A 341 9.34 3.71 27.65
C ILE A 341 9.83 4.62 26.54
N THR A 342 9.82 5.91 26.81
CA THR A 342 10.36 6.92 25.91
C THR A 342 11.82 7.20 26.23
N ARG A 343 12.70 7.15 25.22
CA ARG A 343 14.11 7.50 25.34
C ARG A 343 14.48 8.57 24.33
N SER A 344 14.96 9.70 24.80
CA SER A 344 15.61 10.72 23.97
C SER A 344 17.12 10.44 23.98
N THR A 345 17.68 10.23 22.78
CA THR A 345 19.13 9.96 22.64
C THR A 345 19.91 11.26 22.47
N ASN A 346 19.25 12.27 21.86
CA ASN A 346 19.72 13.64 21.68
C ASN A 346 18.53 14.54 21.34
N GLU A 347 18.77 15.82 21.03
CA GLU A 347 17.71 16.77 20.68
C GLU A 347 16.92 16.41 19.40
N THR A 348 17.47 15.54 18.55
CA THR A 348 16.92 15.21 17.24
C THR A 348 16.45 13.76 17.09
N SER A 349 16.60 12.92 18.12
CA SER A 349 16.27 11.50 18.04
C SER A 349 15.53 11.03 19.29
N ILE A 350 14.36 10.44 19.09
CA ILE A 350 13.53 9.86 20.13
C ILE A 350 13.15 8.43 19.76
N SER A 351 13.07 7.54 20.75
CA SER A 351 12.60 6.17 20.56
C SER A 351 11.55 5.79 21.60
N PHE A 352 10.58 5.00 21.17
CA PHE A 352 9.47 4.46 21.96
C PHE A 352 9.61 2.95 22.02
N TRP A 353 9.77 2.40 23.21
CA TRP A 353 9.97 0.98 23.47
C TRP A 353 8.70 0.42 24.09
N TYR A 354 8.12 -0.59 23.47
CA TYR A 354 6.85 -1.23 23.86
C TYR A 354 7.15 -2.56 24.54
N TYR A 355 6.69 -2.75 25.80
CA TYR A 355 6.92 -3.90 26.65
C TYR A 355 5.63 -4.53 27.16
#